data_19cbe1fedbcfd4d7771253252de7d55a
#
_entry.id   19cbe1fedbcfd4d7771253252de7d55a
#
_cell.length_a   1.000
_cell.length_b   1.000
_cell.length_c   1.000
_cell.angle_alpha   90.00
_cell.angle_beta   90.00
_cell.angle_gamma   90.00
#
_symmetry.space_group_name_H-M   'P 1'
#
loop_
_entity.id
_entity.type
_entity.pdbx_description
1 polymer ?
#
loop_
_entity_poly.entity_id
_entity_poly.type
_entity_poly.pdbx_seq_one_letter_code
_entity_poly.pdbx_strand_id
1 'polypeptide(L)'
;MIHIQDWRRSTPEEIEPLLALEREAWLRDLDWDVRAAWQAVEPARRAGTLSGFVAKDDHGRLAGWTSFLLHHDNVQVLAFVSPAADTTSALLDAILASEECAAADAVLFCVRSAADSLAEALASRGFRVEPYRYLAADLGRYDKGDGSDRSKERTDAVSISSSRGAMRPWSADGERLARLLARAYEGELTTRAFAPHGSAAEWTEYVVTLLTTTGCGRFLPGLSVVAPSAHGQALAGAIVVTDLAPGTSHVAQIAVDPVERGRGLGGRLLSSAMSAAASAGYARMTLLVATSNGPARGLYERAGFRDRSTFVIARADRDARLNTYEPRGSTHASGALNRTVGSVPR
;
A
#
# COMPACT_ATOMS: atom_id res chain seq x y z
N MET A 1 -2.37 16.50 27.82
CA MET A 1 -1.05 15.95 27.35
C MET A 1 -1.27 14.57 26.77
N ILE A 2 -0.49 14.12 25.77
CA ILE A 2 -0.61 12.76 25.19
C ILE A 2 0.47 11.88 25.81
N HIS A 3 0.05 10.72 26.36
CA HIS A 3 0.94 9.71 26.93
C HIS A 3 1.05 8.54 25.95
N ILE A 4 2.28 8.22 25.57
CA ILE A 4 2.59 7.10 24.68
C ILE A 4 2.98 5.88 25.48
N GLN A 5 2.37 4.75 25.19
CA GLN A 5 2.64 3.45 25.80
C GLN A 5 2.90 2.41 24.70
N ASP A 6 3.92 1.57 24.90
CA ASP A 6 4.10 0.37 24.08
C ASP A 6 2.83 -0.51 24.18
N TRP A 7 2.21 -0.81 23.08
CA TRP A 7 0.94 -1.55 23.05
C TRP A 7 1.08 -3.01 23.51
N ARG A 8 2.29 -3.55 23.55
CA ARG A 8 2.57 -4.88 24.13
C ARG A 8 2.29 -4.94 25.63
N ARG A 9 2.25 -3.78 26.30
CA ARG A 9 1.89 -3.63 27.73
C ARG A 9 0.38 -3.50 27.96
N SER A 10 -0.40 -3.32 26.90
CA SER A 10 -1.85 -3.24 26.98
C SER A 10 -2.49 -4.63 26.99
N THR A 11 -3.61 -4.77 27.70
CA THR A 11 -4.37 -6.03 27.71
C THR A 11 -5.14 -6.22 26.39
N PRO A 12 -5.55 -7.44 26.03
CA PRO A 12 -6.40 -7.65 24.86
C PRO A 12 -7.72 -6.86 24.93
N GLU A 13 -8.29 -6.73 26.13
CA GLU A 13 -9.53 -6.01 26.38
C GLU A 13 -9.39 -4.51 26.11
N GLU A 14 -8.19 -3.93 26.29
CA GLU A 14 -7.90 -2.54 25.94
C GLU A 14 -7.72 -2.35 24.43
N ILE A 15 -7.14 -3.33 23.73
CA ILE A 15 -6.77 -3.23 22.30
C ILE A 15 -7.94 -3.62 21.40
N GLU A 16 -8.73 -4.66 21.74
CA GLU A 16 -9.78 -5.17 20.86
C GLU A 16 -10.81 -4.12 20.43
N PRO A 17 -11.27 -3.19 21.30
CA PRO A 17 -12.17 -2.13 20.85
C PRO A 17 -11.58 -1.23 19.77
N LEU A 18 -10.26 -0.93 19.81
CA LEU A 18 -9.58 -0.13 18.80
C LEU A 18 -9.54 -0.85 17.46
N LEU A 19 -9.16 -2.13 17.49
CA LEU A 19 -9.11 -2.96 16.29
C LEU A 19 -10.49 -3.15 15.69
N ALA A 20 -11.53 -3.32 16.53
CA ALA A 20 -12.91 -3.45 16.09
C ALA A 20 -13.40 -2.19 15.37
N LEU A 21 -13.18 -1.01 15.96
CA LEU A 21 -13.57 0.28 15.36
C LEU A 21 -12.91 0.50 14.02
N GLU A 22 -11.62 0.19 13.90
CA GLU A 22 -10.90 0.36 12.64
C GLU A 22 -11.34 -0.66 11.59
N ARG A 23 -11.60 -1.93 11.95
CA ARG A 23 -12.18 -2.93 11.04
C ARG A 23 -13.54 -2.47 10.49
N GLU A 24 -14.40 -1.93 11.35
CA GLU A 24 -15.71 -1.39 10.94
C GLU A 24 -15.54 -0.19 10.00
N ALA A 25 -14.57 0.69 10.28
CA ALA A 25 -14.26 1.83 9.42
C ALA A 25 -13.75 1.40 8.03
N TRP A 26 -12.88 0.39 7.95
CA TRP A 26 -12.43 -0.16 6.67
C TRP A 26 -13.59 -0.77 5.87
N LEU A 27 -14.45 -1.54 6.52
CA LEU A 27 -15.61 -2.13 5.84
C LEU A 27 -16.59 -1.06 5.36
N ARG A 28 -16.92 -0.09 6.21
CA ARG A 28 -17.89 0.98 5.89
C ARG A 28 -17.38 1.92 4.81
N ASP A 29 -16.12 2.36 4.91
CA ASP A 29 -15.58 3.43 4.08
C ASP A 29 -14.96 2.91 2.78
N LEU A 30 -14.46 1.67 2.79
CA LEU A 30 -13.70 1.09 1.68
C LEU A 30 -14.33 -0.17 1.07
N ASP A 31 -15.39 -0.71 1.68
CA ASP A 31 -15.90 -2.05 1.36
C ASP A 31 -14.79 -3.12 1.47
N TRP A 32 -13.90 -2.97 2.45
CA TRP A 32 -12.74 -3.83 2.65
C TRP A 32 -12.84 -4.58 3.96
N ASP A 33 -13.05 -5.90 3.87
CA ASP A 33 -13.10 -6.76 5.05
C ASP A 33 -11.67 -7.19 5.44
N VAL A 34 -11.11 -6.50 6.41
CA VAL A 34 -9.76 -6.78 6.92
C VAL A 34 -9.74 -7.83 8.03
N ARG A 35 -10.87 -8.45 8.39
CA ARG A 35 -10.94 -9.41 9.51
C ARG A 35 -9.96 -10.56 9.36
N ALA A 36 -9.87 -11.16 8.17
CA ALA A 36 -8.97 -12.27 7.92
C ALA A 36 -7.49 -11.86 8.05
N ALA A 37 -7.11 -10.70 7.49
CA ALA A 37 -5.75 -10.18 7.59
C ALA A 37 -5.38 -9.82 9.05
N TRP A 38 -6.35 -9.33 9.83
CA TRP A 38 -6.12 -8.86 11.19
C TRP A 38 -6.21 -9.96 12.27
N GLN A 39 -6.62 -11.18 11.91
CA GLN A 39 -6.55 -12.32 12.83
C GLN A 39 -5.14 -12.58 13.37
N ALA A 40 -4.11 -12.26 12.61
CA ALA A 40 -2.71 -12.43 13.00
C ALA A 40 -2.18 -11.28 13.89
N VAL A 41 -2.88 -10.15 14.01
CA VAL A 41 -2.39 -8.95 14.71
C VAL A 41 -2.18 -9.22 16.21
N GLU A 42 -3.17 -9.75 16.89
CA GLU A 42 -3.06 -10.01 18.34
C GLU A 42 -2.03 -11.11 18.68
N PRO A 43 -1.98 -12.25 17.98
CA PRO A 43 -0.88 -13.21 18.14
C PRO A 43 0.50 -12.60 17.90
N ALA A 44 0.67 -11.81 16.83
CA ALA A 44 1.95 -11.17 16.51
C ALA A 44 2.35 -10.11 17.55
N ARG A 45 1.40 -9.33 18.06
CA ARG A 45 1.60 -8.37 19.15
C ARG A 45 2.10 -9.08 20.41
N ARG A 46 1.45 -10.17 20.83
CA ARG A 46 1.85 -10.97 22.01
C ARG A 46 3.19 -11.64 21.84
N ALA A 47 3.49 -12.11 20.63
CA ALA A 47 4.80 -12.71 20.32
C ALA A 47 5.93 -11.67 20.21
N GLY A 48 5.60 -10.35 20.21
CA GLY A 48 6.58 -9.27 20.06
C GLY A 48 7.10 -9.10 18.63
N THR A 49 6.53 -9.79 17.64
CA THR A 49 6.92 -9.68 16.24
C THR A 49 6.20 -8.52 15.51
N LEU A 50 5.19 -7.94 16.13
CA LEU A 50 4.52 -6.74 15.67
C LEU A 50 4.60 -5.67 16.76
N SER A 51 5.36 -4.63 16.51
CA SER A 51 5.53 -3.47 17.39
C SER A 51 4.39 -2.48 17.23
N GLY A 52 4.22 -1.60 18.20
CA GLY A 52 3.19 -0.56 18.14
C GLY A 52 3.12 0.28 19.41
N PHE A 53 2.39 1.36 19.29
CA PHE A 53 2.13 2.29 20.40
C PHE A 53 0.65 2.60 20.49
N VAL A 54 0.17 2.83 21.72
CA VAL A 54 -1.11 3.45 22.00
C VAL A 54 -0.87 4.84 22.60
N ALA A 55 -1.66 5.79 22.19
CA ALA A 55 -1.71 7.14 22.74
C ALA A 55 -2.91 7.26 23.67
N LYS A 56 -2.69 7.76 24.88
CA LYS A 56 -3.73 8.00 25.91
C LYS A 56 -3.76 9.49 26.26
N ASP A 57 -4.96 10.03 26.48
CA ASP A 57 -5.13 11.38 27.01
C ASP A 57 -4.86 11.45 28.54
N ASP A 58 -4.94 12.64 29.12
CA ASP A 58 -4.74 12.87 30.57
C ASP A 58 -5.76 12.11 31.45
N HIS A 59 -6.84 11.63 30.88
CA HIS A 59 -7.85 10.81 31.57
C HIS A 59 -7.64 9.31 31.35
N GLY A 60 -6.56 8.90 30.69
CA GLY A 60 -6.25 7.53 30.35
C GLY A 60 -7.09 6.94 29.21
N ARG A 61 -7.90 7.76 28.50
CA ARG A 61 -8.70 7.32 27.38
C ARG A 61 -7.83 7.22 26.14
N LEU A 62 -8.07 6.20 25.33
CA LEU A 62 -7.35 5.97 24.08
C LEU A 62 -7.65 7.09 23.07
N ALA A 63 -6.59 7.74 22.59
CA ALA A 63 -6.63 8.85 21.64
C ALA A 63 -6.09 8.49 20.26
N GLY A 64 -5.42 7.34 20.11
CA GLY A 64 -4.87 6.88 18.87
C GLY A 64 -3.96 5.67 19.06
N TRP A 65 -3.54 5.06 17.97
CA TRP A 65 -2.62 3.93 18.00
C TRP A 65 -1.89 3.73 16.66
N THR A 66 -0.80 2.98 16.70
CA THR A 66 -0.04 2.58 15.52
C THR A 66 0.50 1.17 15.68
N SER A 67 0.68 0.48 14.54
CA SER A 67 1.41 -0.78 14.48
C SER A 67 2.42 -0.77 13.34
N PHE A 68 3.57 -1.40 13.58
CA PHE A 68 4.66 -1.47 12.62
C PHE A 68 5.52 -2.70 12.88
N LEU A 69 6.29 -3.09 11.90
CA LEU A 69 7.26 -4.18 12.03
C LEU A 69 8.55 -3.83 11.29
N LEU A 70 9.65 -4.41 11.74
CA LEU A 70 10.91 -4.43 11.01
C LEU A 70 10.87 -5.63 10.04
N HIS A 71 10.93 -5.34 8.75
CA HIS A 71 10.97 -6.35 7.70
C HIS A 71 12.23 -6.14 6.85
N HIS A 72 13.15 -7.09 6.90
CA HIS A 72 14.52 -6.89 6.45
C HIS A 72 15.11 -5.62 7.11
N ASP A 73 15.57 -4.67 6.32
CA ASP A 73 16.18 -3.42 6.76
C ASP A 73 15.22 -2.23 6.75
N ASN A 74 13.89 -2.48 6.73
CA ASN A 74 12.89 -1.42 6.65
C ASN A 74 11.82 -1.57 7.72
N VAL A 75 11.47 -0.48 8.39
CA VAL A 75 10.25 -0.41 9.21
C VAL A 75 9.06 -0.18 8.29
N GLN A 76 8.07 -1.05 8.38
CA GLN A 76 6.79 -0.91 7.70
C GLN A 76 5.70 -0.56 8.71
N VAL A 77 5.12 0.63 8.59
CA VAL A 77 3.96 1.05 9.38
C VAL A 77 2.70 0.55 8.69
N LEU A 78 1.99 -0.36 9.36
CA LEU A 78 0.84 -1.07 8.83
C LEU A 78 -0.48 -0.40 9.17
N ALA A 79 -0.55 0.25 10.35
CA ALA A 79 -1.71 1.01 10.78
C ALA A 79 -1.25 2.27 11.52
N PHE A 80 -1.96 3.35 11.28
CA PHE A 80 -1.76 4.62 11.97
C PHE A 80 -3.10 5.33 12.12
N VAL A 81 -3.62 5.32 13.34
CA VAL A 81 -4.94 5.88 13.68
C VAL A 81 -4.75 7.02 14.66
N SER A 82 -5.00 8.24 14.19
CA SER A 82 -4.86 9.44 14.98
C SER A 82 -5.88 10.48 14.54
N PRO A 83 -6.84 10.87 15.40
CA PRO A 83 -7.86 11.86 15.07
C PRO A 83 -7.39 13.31 15.26
N ALA A 84 -6.26 13.53 15.95
CA ALA A 84 -5.79 14.87 16.34
C ALA A 84 -4.29 15.06 16.03
N ALA A 85 -3.90 16.27 15.68
CA ALA A 85 -2.53 16.61 15.29
C ALA A 85 -1.50 16.34 16.40
N ASP A 86 -1.83 16.61 17.66
CA ASP A 86 -0.95 16.34 18.80
C ASP A 86 -0.70 14.85 18.98
N THR A 87 -1.74 14.03 18.83
CA THR A 87 -1.65 12.56 18.85
C THR A 87 -0.83 12.05 17.69
N THR A 88 -1.05 12.61 16.49
CA THR A 88 -0.26 12.28 15.28
C THR A 88 1.23 12.55 15.53
N SER A 89 1.58 13.72 16.04
CA SER A 89 2.97 14.08 16.33
C SER A 89 3.60 13.14 17.36
N ALA A 90 2.89 12.87 18.47
CA ALA A 90 3.39 12.00 19.54
C ALA A 90 3.63 10.56 19.09
N LEU A 91 2.69 9.98 18.29
CA LEU A 91 2.85 8.65 17.73
C LEU A 91 3.98 8.56 16.71
N LEU A 92 4.15 9.57 15.84
CA LEU A 92 5.26 9.63 14.89
C LEU A 92 6.61 9.71 15.62
N ASP A 93 6.72 10.59 16.62
CA ASP A 93 7.95 10.73 17.41
C ASP A 93 8.30 9.42 18.13
N ALA A 94 7.30 8.70 18.64
CA ALA A 94 7.50 7.38 19.26
C ALA A 94 7.99 6.32 18.27
N ILE A 95 7.42 6.26 17.05
CA ILE A 95 7.91 5.35 16.00
C ILE A 95 9.37 5.67 15.67
N LEU A 96 9.68 6.95 15.41
CA LEU A 96 11.02 7.37 14.99
C LEU A 96 12.08 7.18 16.09
N ALA A 97 11.67 7.19 17.36
CA ALA A 97 12.53 6.91 18.51
C ALA A 97 12.64 5.41 18.85
N SER A 98 11.94 4.52 18.15
CA SER A 98 11.96 3.08 18.44
C SER A 98 13.27 2.42 18.04
N GLU A 99 13.60 1.27 18.69
CA GLU A 99 14.76 0.47 18.36
C GLU A 99 14.70 -0.07 16.94
N GLU A 100 13.51 -0.43 16.45
CA GLU A 100 13.29 -0.89 15.09
C GLU A 100 13.65 0.21 14.06
N CYS A 101 13.26 1.45 14.33
CA CYS A 101 13.62 2.59 13.47
C CYS A 101 15.11 2.92 13.52
N ALA A 102 15.77 2.74 14.67
CA ALA A 102 17.21 2.95 14.78
C ALA A 102 18.00 1.90 13.97
N ALA A 103 17.49 0.67 13.89
CA ALA A 103 18.09 -0.41 13.13
C ALA A 103 17.81 -0.33 11.62
N ALA A 104 16.71 0.32 11.22
CA ALA A 104 16.20 0.31 9.84
C ALA A 104 16.92 1.28 8.90
N ASP A 105 17.09 0.90 7.64
CA ASP A 105 17.58 1.76 6.56
C ASP A 105 16.51 2.73 6.06
N ALA A 106 15.24 2.33 6.11
CA ALA A 106 14.13 3.21 5.80
C ALA A 106 12.90 2.94 6.66
N VAL A 107 12.03 3.95 6.75
CA VAL A 107 10.68 3.86 7.34
C VAL A 107 9.66 4.12 6.25
N LEU A 108 8.69 3.20 6.14
CA LEU A 108 7.67 3.17 5.10
C LEU A 108 6.29 3.24 5.74
N PHE A 109 5.46 4.14 5.24
CA PHE A 109 4.04 4.22 5.55
C PHE A 109 3.23 3.80 4.34
N CYS A 110 2.22 2.94 4.55
CA CYS A 110 1.16 2.66 3.59
C CYS A 110 -0.13 2.55 4.39
N VAL A 111 -0.71 3.67 4.75
CA VAL A 111 -1.81 3.73 5.71
C VAL A 111 -2.99 4.54 5.19
N ARG A 112 -4.20 4.13 5.58
CA ARG A 112 -5.40 4.93 5.38
C ARG A 112 -5.26 6.22 6.19
N SER A 113 -5.52 7.36 5.58
CA SER A 113 -5.53 8.64 6.27
C SER A 113 -6.88 9.33 6.10
N ALA A 114 -7.52 9.60 7.21
CA ALA A 114 -8.75 10.39 7.22
C ALA A 114 -8.48 11.90 7.28
N ALA A 115 -7.22 12.32 7.49
CA ALA A 115 -6.85 13.72 7.67
C ALA A 115 -5.52 14.05 6.95
N ASP A 116 -5.43 15.24 6.40
CA ASP A 116 -4.21 15.77 5.76
C ASP A 116 -3.07 15.97 6.76
N SER A 117 -3.38 16.04 8.07
CA SER A 117 -2.42 16.25 9.15
C SER A 117 -1.30 15.19 9.23
N LEU A 118 -1.58 13.94 8.85
CA LEU A 118 -0.53 12.92 8.82
C LEU A 118 0.47 13.17 7.70
N ALA A 119 -0.01 13.54 6.52
CA ALA A 119 0.85 13.83 5.36
C ALA A 119 1.78 15.01 5.65
N GLU A 120 1.23 16.09 6.24
CA GLU A 120 1.99 17.27 6.65
C GLU A 120 3.01 16.95 7.76
N ALA A 121 2.60 16.19 8.77
CA ALA A 121 3.49 15.77 9.86
C ALA A 121 4.63 14.87 9.40
N LEU A 122 4.41 14.01 8.40
CA LEU A 122 5.45 13.20 7.77
C LEU A 122 6.39 14.06 6.93
N ALA A 123 5.84 14.96 6.11
CA ALA A 123 6.65 15.85 5.27
C ALA A 123 7.57 16.75 6.12
N SER A 124 7.07 17.30 7.24
CA SER A 124 7.87 18.10 8.17
C SER A 124 9.01 17.34 8.86
N ARG A 125 8.96 16.01 8.84
CA ARG A 125 10.00 15.09 9.36
C ARG A 125 10.88 14.49 8.27
N GLY A 126 10.88 15.08 7.07
CA GLY A 126 11.75 14.68 5.95
C GLY A 126 11.28 13.47 5.18
N PHE A 127 10.04 13.01 5.39
CA PHE A 127 9.48 11.96 4.54
C PHE A 127 9.12 12.50 3.16
N ARG A 128 9.38 11.69 2.14
CA ARG A 128 8.74 11.86 0.83
C ARG A 128 7.34 11.28 0.92
N VAL A 129 6.34 12.12 0.71
CA VAL A 129 4.93 11.76 0.86
C VAL A 129 4.27 11.75 -0.51
N GLU A 130 3.59 10.66 -0.81
CA GLU A 130 2.75 10.50 -2.01
C GLU A 130 1.33 10.15 -1.57
N PRO A 131 0.35 11.03 -1.81
CA PRO A 131 -1.04 10.71 -1.57
C PRO A 131 -1.55 9.74 -2.65
N TYR A 132 -2.34 8.75 -2.20
CA TYR A 132 -3.04 7.81 -3.05
C TYR A 132 -4.54 7.99 -2.92
N ARG A 133 -5.25 7.77 -4.01
CA ARG A 133 -6.71 7.74 -4.05
C ARG A 133 -7.20 6.31 -4.07
N TYR A 134 -8.10 5.99 -3.16
CA TYR A 134 -8.88 4.77 -3.21
C TYR A 134 -10.14 5.03 -4.02
N LEU A 135 -10.27 4.33 -5.14
CA LEU A 135 -11.34 4.52 -6.10
C LEU A 135 -12.27 3.30 -6.12
N ALA A 136 -13.55 3.51 -6.42
CA ALA A 136 -14.52 2.45 -6.61
C ALA A 136 -15.38 2.68 -7.85
N ALA A 137 -15.78 1.58 -8.50
CA ALA A 137 -16.72 1.55 -9.61
C ALA A 137 -17.80 0.49 -9.36
N ASP A 138 -19.07 0.85 -9.63
CA ASP A 138 -20.17 -0.10 -9.64
C ASP A 138 -20.16 -0.92 -10.94
N LEU A 139 -20.30 -2.24 -10.81
CA LEU A 139 -20.25 -3.18 -11.92
C LEU A 139 -21.61 -3.50 -12.56
N GLY A 140 -22.73 -3.05 -12.00
CA GLY A 140 -24.07 -3.35 -12.47
C GLY A 140 -24.35 -2.99 -13.94
N ARG A 141 -23.59 -2.06 -14.52
CA ARG A 141 -23.65 -1.73 -15.95
C ARG A 141 -22.93 -2.74 -16.86
N TYR A 142 -22.08 -3.60 -16.29
CA TYR A 142 -21.37 -4.66 -17.01
C TYR A 142 -22.16 -5.97 -17.02
N ASP A 143 -23.13 -6.13 -16.10
CA ASP A 143 -23.99 -7.32 -15.98
C ASP A 143 -25.15 -7.31 -17.01
N LYS A 144 -25.57 -6.13 -17.44
CA LYS A 144 -26.59 -6.00 -18.47
C LYS A 144 -25.95 -6.12 -19.84
N GLY A 145 -25.99 -7.32 -20.38
CA GLY A 145 -25.90 -7.55 -21.83
C GLY A 145 -27.06 -6.86 -22.53
N ASP A 146 -27.17 -5.52 -22.37
CA ASP A 146 -28.17 -4.70 -23.07
C ASP A 146 -27.72 -4.59 -24.53
N GLY A 147 -28.45 -5.33 -25.37
CA GLY A 147 -28.36 -5.31 -26.82
C GLY A 147 -28.78 -3.98 -27.45
N SER A 148 -28.57 -2.83 -26.80
CA SER A 148 -28.85 -1.52 -27.36
C SER A 148 -27.58 -0.85 -27.90
N ASP A 149 -27.41 -0.92 -29.15
CA ASP A 149 -26.89 -0.06 -30.23
C ASP A 149 -25.72 0.92 -30.00
N ARG A 150 -25.16 1.08 -28.80
CA ARG A 150 -23.93 1.85 -28.60
C ARG A 150 -22.66 1.00 -28.49
N SER A 151 -22.80 -0.32 -28.44
CA SER A 151 -21.69 -1.28 -28.42
C SER A 151 -21.22 -1.68 -29.82
N LYS A 152 -22.00 -1.45 -30.87
CA LYS A 152 -21.64 -1.83 -32.27
C LYS A 152 -20.42 -1.10 -32.79
N GLU A 153 -20.23 0.17 -32.46
CA GLU A 153 -19.02 0.92 -32.88
C GLU A 153 -17.75 0.55 -32.09
N ARG A 154 -17.89 -0.13 -30.95
CA ARG A 154 -16.72 -0.56 -30.11
C ARG A 154 -16.44 -2.06 -30.18
N THR A 155 -17.37 -2.87 -30.68
CA THR A 155 -17.22 -4.32 -30.79
C THR A 155 -16.59 -4.77 -32.11
N ASP A 156 -16.64 -3.95 -33.15
CA ASP A 156 -15.98 -4.22 -34.44
C ASP A 156 -14.44 -4.10 -34.37
N ALA A 157 -13.89 -3.65 -33.24
CA ALA A 157 -12.45 -3.62 -33.00
C ALA A 157 -11.88 -4.89 -32.35
N VAL A 158 -12.70 -5.91 -32.05
CA VAL A 158 -12.27 -7.16 -31.41
C VAL A 158 -12.47 -8.36 -32.33
N SER A 159 -12.42 -8.16 -33.62
CA SER A 159 -12.12 -9.25 -34.55
C SER A 159 -10.60 -9.41 -34.62
N ILE A 160 -10.04 -10.15 -33.69
CA ILE A 160 -8.60 -10.40 -33.59
C ILE A 160 -8.20 -11.47 -34.59
N SER A 161 -7.79 -11.05 -35.75
CA SER A 161 -6.86 -11.82 -36.54
C SER A 161 -5.44 -11.39 -36.14
N SER A 162 -4.82 -12.10 -35.25
CA SER A 162 -3.42 -12.50 -35.23
C SER A 162 -3.06 -13.04 -33.84
N SER A 163 -2.57 -14.23 -33.81
CA SER A 163 -2.16 -15.09 -32.70
C SER A 163 -0.96 -14.57 -31.86
N ARG A 164 -0.65 -13.30 -31.90
CA ARG A 164 0.47 -12.70 -31.15
C ARG A 164 -0.05 -11.72 -30.10
N GLY A 165 0.00 -12.13 -28.82
CA GLY A 165 -0.30 -11.24 -27.69
C GLY A 165 -1.78 -11.20 -27.25
N ALA A 166 -2.60 -12.23 -27.58
CA ALA A 166 -3.96 -12.34 -27.07
C ALA A 166 -3.95 -12.39 -25.52
N MET A 167 -4.82 -11.60 -24.90
CA MET A 167 -5.02 -11.64 -23.44
C MET A 167 -5.57 -13.03 -23.07
N ARG A 168 -5.10 -13.56 -21.95
CA ARG A 168 -5.55 -14.84 -21.41
C ARG A 168 -5.72 -14.79 -19.90
N PRO A 169 -6.50 -15.70 -19.31
CA PRO A 169 -6.57 -15.85 -17.87
C PRO A 169 -5.18 -16.10 -17.25
N TRP A 170 -5.05 -15.77 -15.99
CA TRP A 170 -3.85 -16.06 -15.19
C TRP A 170 -3.54 -17.55 -15.17
N SER A 171 -2.25 -17.90 -15.31
CA SER A 171 -1.77 -19.27 -15.26
C SER A 171 -0.33 -19.31 -14.75
N ALA A 172 -0.14 -19.31 -13.42
CA ALA A 172 1.16 -19.39 -12.76
C ALA A 172 2.19 -18.33 -13.24
N ASP A 173 1.74 -17.11 -13.50
CA ASP A 173 2.54 -16.04 -14.10
C ASP A 173 3.30 -15.16 -13.06
N GLY A 174 3.45 -15.59 -11.80
CA GLY A 174 4.04 -14.78 -10.73
C GLY A 174 5.43 -14.21 -11.07
N GLU A 175 6.35 -15.07 -11.50
CA GLU A 175 7.71 -14.66 -11.88
C GLU A 175 7.72 -13.70 -13.09
N ARG A 176 6.84 -13.95 -14.07
CA ARG A 176 6.69 -13.07 -15.24
C ARG A 176 6.10 -11.72 -14.84
N LEU A 177 5.17 -11.71 -13.89
CA LEU A 177 4.63 -10.47 -13.32
C LEU A 177 5.72 -9.68 -12.59
N ALA A 178 6.53 -10.31 -11.73
CA ALA A 178 7.62 -9.65 -11.03
C ALA A 178 8.59 -8.94 -12.01
N ARG A 179 8.96 -9.63 -13.09
CA ARG A 179 9.79 -9.03 -14.16
C ARG A 179 9.09 -7.88 -14.89
N LEU A 180 7.78 -7.98 -15.11
CA LEU A 180 7.00 -6.88 -15.69
C LEU A 180 6.98 -5.67 -14.76
N LEU A 181 6.74 -5.86 -13.45
CA LEU A 181 6.72 -4.78 -12.46
C LEU A 181 8.08 -4.09 -12.36
N ALA A 182 9.17 -4.84 -12.33
CA ALA A 182 10.52 -4.27 -12.31
C ALA A 182 10.76 -3.32 -13.49
N ARG A 183 10.34 -3.68 -14.71
CA ARG A 183 10.44 -2.80 -15.88
C ARG A 183 9.43 -1.66 -15.87
N ALA A 184 8.19 -1.96 -15.49
CA ALA A 184 7.09 -0.98 -15.52
C ALA A 184 7.32 0.17 -14.54
N TYR A 185 8.01 -0.10 -13.44
CA TYR A 185 8.25 0.84 -12.35
C TYR A 185 9.72 1.23 -12.17
N GLU A 186 10.55 0.94 -13.18
CA GLU A 186 11.94 1.39 -13.17
C GLU A 186 12.01 2.92 -13.03
N GLY A 187 12.75 3.41 -12.02
CA GLY A 187 12.88 4.83 -11.72
C GLY A 187 11.71 5.47 -10.98
N GLU A 188 10.59 4.77 -10.78
CA GLU A 188 9.40 5.30 -10.10
C GLU A 188 9.58 5.32 -8.59
N LEU A 189 9.63 6.49 -7.99
CA LEU A 189 9.81 6.64 -6.53
C LEU A 189 8.56 6.23 -5.73
N THR A 190 7.38 6.37 -6.31
CA THR A 190 6.09 6.08 -5.64
C THR A 190 5.91 4.59 -5.32
N THR A 191 6.60 3.71 -6.03
CA THR A 191 6.54 2.25 -5.82
C THR A 191 7.55 1.73 -4.82
N ARG A 192 8.38 2.60 -4.26
CA ARG A 192 9.41 2.22 -3.28
C ARG A 192 8.86 1.72 -1.95
N ALA A 193 7.58 1.91 -1.68
CA ALA A 193 6.90 1.26 -0.55
C ALA A 193 6.72 -0.26 -0.78
N PHE A 194 6.72 -0.71 -2.03
CA PHE A 194 6.50 -2.12 -2.39
C PHE A 194 7.82 -2.84 -2.75
N ALA A 195 8.75 -2.12 -3.37
CA ALA A 195 10.08 -2.59 -3.71
C ALA A 195 11.08 -1.46 -3.42
N PRO A 196 11.65 -1.39 -2.22
CA PRO A 196 12.42 -0.25 -1.72
C PRO A 196 13.60 0.15 -2.62
N HIS A 197 14.30 -0.80 -3.22
CA HIS A 197 15.41 -0.56 -4.15
C HIS A 197 15.04 -0.83 -5.61
N GLY A 198 13.81 -1.36 -5.86
CA GLY A 198 13.34 -1.72 -7.20
C GLY A 198 14.02 -2.96 -7.77
N SER A 199 14.66 -3.77 -6.94
CA SER A 199 15.36 -4.98 -7.38
C SER A 199 14.39 -6.08 -7.84
N ALA A 200 14.85 -6.97 -8.72
CA ALA A 200 14.05 -8.11 -9.16
C ALA A 200 13.65 -9.04 -8.01
N ALA A 201 14.49 -9.17 -6.98
CA ALA A 201 14.20 -9.96 -5.79
C ALA A 201 13.04 -9.38 -4.99
N GLU A 202 13.06 -8.07 -4.73
CA GLU A 202 11.98 -7.37 -4.02
C GLU A 202 10.65 -7.45 -4.78
N TRP A 203 10.66 -7.29 -6.09
CA TRP A 203 9.45 -7.47 -6.90
C TRP A 203 8.94 -8.91 -6.87
N THR A 204 9.83 -9.91 -6.81
CA THR A 204 9.43 -11.30 -6.66
C THR A 204 8.78 -11.54 -5.30
N GLU A 205 9.36 -11.03 -4.22
CA GLU A 205 8.81 -11.12 -2.87
C GLU A 205 7.45 -10.41 -2.77
N TYR A 206 7.35 -9.19 -3.31
CA TYR A 206 6.08 -8.47 -3.39
C TYR A 206 4.99 -9.29 -4.10
N VAL A 207 5.30 -9.88 -5.24
CA VAL A 207 4.35 -10.69 -5.99
C VAL A 207 3.96 -11.95 -5.22
N VAL A 208 4.91 -12.63 -4.58
CA VAL A 208 4.60 -13.79 -3.72
C VAL A 208 3.65 -13.37 -2.60
N THR A 209 3.95 -12.28 -1.88
CA THR A 209 3.09 -11.75 -0.83
C THR A 209 1.70 -11.41 -1.37
N LEU A 210 1.61 -10.72 -2.50
CA LEU A 210 0.36 -10.33 -3.14
C LEU A 210 -0.54 -11.53 -3.49
N LEU A 211 0.07 -12.63 -3.92
CA LEU A 211 -0.66 -13.83 -4.37
C LEU A 211 -0.98 -14.82 -3.24
N THR A 212 -0.27 -14.76 -2.12
CA THR A 212 -0.36 -15.77 -1.05
C THR A 212 -0.95 -15.24 0.26
N THR A 213 -0.97 -13.92 0.47
CA THR A 213 -1.53 -13.32 1.68
C THR A 213 -2.88 -12.66 1.43
N THR A 214 -3.56 -12.25 2.49
CA THR A 214 -4.86 -11.59 2.43
C THR A 214 -4.79 -10.08 2.72
N GLY A 215 -3.59 -9.50 2.78
CA GLY A 215 -3.40 -8.07 3.06
C GLY A 215 -4.15 -7.15 2.08
N CYS A 216 -4.09 -7.49 0.79
CA CYS A 216 -4.88 -6.84 -0.27
C CYS A 216 -6.06 -7.69 -0.75
N GLY A 217 -6.64 -8.52 0.13
CA GLY A 217 -7.70 -9.45 -0.22
C GLY A 217 -7.18 -10.79 -0.75
N ARG A 218 -8.08 -11.76 -0.90
CA ARG A 218 -7.77 -13.09 -1.42
C ARG A 218 -7.60 -13.06 -2.94
N PHE A 219 -6.48 -13.55 -3.45
CA PHE A 219 -6.19 -13.59 -4.89
C PHE A 219 -7.24 -14.38 -5.68
N LEU A 220 -7.67 -13.83 -6.83
CA LEU A 220 -8.67 -14.40 -7.73
C LEU A 220 -8.05 -14.67 -9.12
N PRO A 221 -7.44 -15.85 -9.34
CA PRO A 221 -6.79 -16.15 -10.62
C PRO A 221 -7.78 -16.15 -11.80
N GLY A 222 -9.04 -16.56 -11.58
CA GLY A 222 -10.09 -16.56 -12.61
C GLY A 222 -10.52 -15.18 -13.09
N LEU A 223 -10.27 -14.13 -12.31
CA LEU A 223 -10.55 -12.73 -12.69
C LEU A 223 -9.30 -11.96 -13.12
N SER A 224 -8.14 -12.55 -12.91
CA SER A 224 -6.85 -11.95 -13.26
C SER A 224 -6.47 -12.30 -14.68
N VAL A 225 -5.90 -11.33 -15.40
CA VAL A 225 -5.65 -11.45 -16.84
C VAL A 225 -4.22 -11.02 -17.15
N VAL A 226 -3.57 -11.72 -18.06
CA VAL A 226 -2.25 -11.39 -18.59
C VAL A 226 -2.28 -11.23 -20.11
N ALA A 227 -1.46 -10.34 -20.61
CA ALA A 227 -1.19 -10.15 -22.03
C ALA A 227 0.28 -10.53 -22.29
N PRO A 228 0.57 -11.68 -22.93
CA PRO A 228 1.93 -12.02 -23.33
C PRO A 228 2.51 -11.01 -24.33
N SER A 229 3.82 -10.81 -24.31
CA SER A 229 4.51 -10.05 -25.35
C SER A 229 4.47 -10.80 -26.71
N ALA A 230 4.76 -10.11 -27.80
CA ALA A 230 4.78 -10.70 -29.14
C ALA A 230 5.69 -11.95 -29.25
N HIS A 231 6.73 -12.04 -28.44
CA HIS A 231 7.66 -13.17 -28.41
C HIS A 231 7.30 -14.24 -27.35
N GLY A 232 6.18 -14.06 -26.61
CA GLY A 232 5.63 -15.04 -25.68
C GLY A 232 6.40 -15.26 -24.36
N GLN A 233 7.65 -14.85 -24.25
CA GLN A 233 8.49 -15.09 -23.07
C GLN A 233 8.24 -14.09 -21.93
N ALA A 234 7.85 -12.87 -22.25
CA ALA A 234 7.54 -11.82 -21.28
C ALA A 234 6.05 -11.47 -21.27
N LEU A 235 5.62 -10.66 -20.30
CA LEU A 235 4.30 -10.04 -20.31
C LEU A 235 4.42 -8.63 -20.88
N ALA A 236 3.50 -8.30 -21.79
CA ALA A 236 3.21 -6.94 -22.26
C ALA A 236 2.36 -6.17 -21.24
N GLY A 237 1.56 -6.88 -20.46
CA GLY A 237 0.74 -6.31 -19.40
C GLY A 237 0.06 -7.39 -18.56
N ALA A 238 -0.38 -6.99 -17.37
CA ALA A 238 -1.12 -7.86 -16.47
C ALA A 238 -2.04 -7.05 -15.56
N ILE A 239 -3.14 -7.68 -15.12
CA ILE A 239 -4.00 -7.19 -14.06
C ILE A 239 -4.23 -8.33 -13.05
N VAL A 240 -4.04 -8.04 -11.77
CA VAL A 240 -4.26 -8.95 -10.65
C VAL A 240 -5.46 -8.46 -9.86
N VAL A 241 -6.41 -9.35 -9.68
CA VAL A 241 -7.67 -9.07 -8.97
C VAL A 241 -7.73 -9.90 -7.70
N THR A 242 -8.21 -9.28 -6.63
CA THR A 242 -8.43 -9.91 -5.32
C THR A 242 -9.87 -9.72 -4.85
N ASP A 243 -10.26 -10.49 -3.84
CA ASP A 243 -11.56 -10.48 -3.17
C ASP A 243 -11.41 -9.75 -1.82
N LEU A 244 -11.95 -8.55 -1.70
CA LEU A 244 -11.83 -7.74 -0.46
C LEU A 244 -12.94 -8.02 0.54
N ALA A 245 -14.17 -8.22 0.03
CA ALA A 245 -15.36 -8.43 0.84
C ALA A 245 -16.46 -9.06 -0.04
N PRO A 246 -17.51 -9.63 0.52
CA PRO A 246 -18.64 -10.12 -0.25
C PRO A 246 -19.16 -9.06 -1.24
N GLY A 247 -19.12 -9.38 -2.53
CA GLY A 247 -19.54 -8.48 -3.60
C GLY A 247 -18.55 -7.39 -4.01
N THR A 248 -17.36 -7.32 -3.40
CA THR A 248 -16.33 -6.31 -3.73
C THR A 248 -15.02 -6.96 -4.15
N SER A 249 -14.66 -6.77 -5.42
CA SER A 249 -13.35 -7.13 -5.97
C SER A 249 -12.40 -5.93 -5.97
N HIS A 250 -11.09 -6.19 -6.05
CA HIS A 250 -10.07 -5.15 -6.02
C HIS A 250 -8.99 -5.39 -7.09
N VAL A 251 -8.61 -4.35 -7.79
CA VAL A 251 -7.42 -4.37 -8.65
C VAL A 251 -6.22 -4.16 -7.74
N ALA A 252 -5.64 -5.25 -7.28
CA ALA A 252 -4.46 -5.21 -6.41
C ALA A 252 -3.21 -4.77 -7.17
N GLN A 253 -3.14 -5.07 -8.48
CA GLN A 253 -2.06 -4.63 -9.35
C GLN A 253 -2.51 -4.57 -10.81
N ILE A 254 -2.08 -3.53 -11.53
CA ILE A 254 -2.17 -3.46 -12.99
C ILE A 254 -0.88 -2.83 -13.52
N ALA A 255 -0.26 -3.47 -14.51
CA ALA A 255 0.94 -2.97 -15.13
C ALA A 255 0.94 -3.21 -16.63
N VAL A 256 1.55 -2.27 -17.36
CA VAL A 256 1.81 -2.36 -18.81
C VAL A 256 3.28 -2.06 -19.04
N ASP A 257 3.94 -2.94 -19.78
CA ASP A 257 5.33 -2.76 -20.18
C ASP A 257 5.51 -1.39 -20.85
N PRO A 258 6.54 -0.61 -20.51
CA PRO A 258 6.77 0.72 -21.07
C PRO A 258 6.68 0.79 -22.59
N VAL A 259 7.19 -0.21 -23.31
CA VAL A 259 7.18 -0.26 -24.79
C VAL A 259 5.79 -0.50 -25.38
N GLU A 260 4.82 -0.96 -24.57
CA GLU A 260 3.43 -1.24 -24.97
C GLU A 260 2.44 -0.16 -24.48
N ARG A 261 2.92 0.85 -23.76
CA ARG A 261 2.09 1.98 -23.31
C ARG A 261 1.54 2.79 -24.50
N GLY A 262 0.47 3.52 -24.26
CA GLY A 262 -0.19 4.34 -25.29
C GLY A 262 -1.03 3.58 -26.31
N ARG A 263 -1.04 2.23 -26.29
CA ARG A 263 -1.77 1.37 -27.25
C ARG A 263 -3.09 0.82 -26.70
N GLY A 264 -3.60 1.37 -25.62
CA GLY A 264 -4.86 0.98 -25.00
C GLY A 264 -4.87 -0.35 -24.25
N LEU A 265 -3.70 -1.01 -24.05
CA LEU A 265 -3.61 -2.32 -23.39
C LEU A 265 -4.13 -2.26 -21.94
N GLY A 266 -3.78 -1.25 -21.17
CA GLY A 266 -4.28 -1.07 -19.79
C GLY A 266 -5.81 -0.99 -19.73
N GLY A 267 -6.44 -0.29 -20.68
CA GLY A 267 -7.90 -0.22 -20.78
C GLY A 267 -8.54 -1.57 -21.08
N ARG A 268 -7.95 -2.35 -21.98
CA ARG A 268 -8.45 -3.69 -22.30
C ARG A 268 -8.32 -4.65 -21.11
N LEU A 269 -7.18 -4.62 -20.41
CA LEU A 269 -6.98 -5.42 -19.19
C LEU A 269 -8.02 -5.07 -18.12
N LEU A 270 -8.23 -3.78 -17.86
CA LEU A 270 -9.21 -3.32 -16.88
C LEU A 270 -10.63 -3.72 -17.27
N SER A 271 -11.04 -3.47 -18.51
CA SER A 271 -12.39 -3.84 -18.99
C SER A 271 -12.63 -5.34 -18.93
N SER A 272 -11.64 -6.16 -19.27
CA SER A 272 -11.72 -7.61 -19.17
C SER A 272 -11.93 -8.07 -17.71
N ALA A 273 -11.15 -7.51 -16.76
CA ALA A 273 -11.28 -7.83 -15.35
C ALA A 273 -12.64 -7.37 -14.78
N MET A 274 -13.12 -6.17 -15.17
CA MET A 274 -14.42 -5.66 -14.73
C MET A 274 -15.58 -6.53 -15.25
N SER A 275 -15.54 -6.95 -16.51
CA SER A 275 -16.53 -7.87 -17.08
C SER A 275 -16.51 -9.24 -16.40
N ALA A 276 -15.32 -9.79 -16.17
CA ALA A 276 -15.16 -11.07 -15.46
C ALA A 276 -15.69 -10.99 -14.02
N ALA A 277 -15.40 -9.90 -13.31
CA ALA A 277 -15.90 -9.66 -11.95
C ALA A 277 -17.42 -9.54 -11.91
N ALA A 278 -18.03 -8.77 -12.82
CA ALA A 278 -19.48 -8.65 -12.95
C ALA A 278 -20.14 -10.01 -13.20
N SER A 279 -19.60 -10.78 -14.17
CA SER A 279 -20.09 -12.13 -14.48
C SER A 279 -19.93 -13.13 -13.32
N ALA A 280 -18.96 -12.89 -12.43
CA ALA A 280 -18.76 -13.66 -11.20
C ALA A 280 -19.64 -13.17 -10.02
N GLY A 281 -20.53 -12.19 -10.23
CA GLY A 281 -21.47 -11.68 -9.25
C GLY A 281 -20.92 -10.59 -8.33
N TYR A 282 -19.76 -10.00 -8.63
CA TYR A 282 -19.25 -8.85 -7.90
C TYR A 282 -20.06 -7.59 -8.29
N ALA A 283 -20.55 -6.89 -7.28
CA ALA A 283 -21.28 -5.63 -7.47
C ALA A 283 -20.35 -4.43 -7.67
N ARG A 284 -19.13 -4.51 -7.11
CA ARG A 284 -18.17 -3.40 -7.09
C ARG A 284 -16.75 -3.86 -7.38
N MET A 285 -15.97 -2.95 -8.01
CA MET A 285 -14.52 -3.09 -8.12
C MET A 285 -13.85 -1.84 -7.59
N THR A 286 -12.76 -2.04 -6.85
CA THR A 286 -11.98 -0.97 -6.22
C THR A 286 -10.52 -1.01 -6.65
N LEU A 287 -9.78 0.06 -6.40
CA LEU A 287 -8.32 0.13 -6.61
C LEU A 287 -7.68 1.28 -5.84
N LEU A 288 -6.35 1.23 -5.70
CA LEU A 288 -5.52 2.34 -5.22
C LEU A 288 -4.68 2.90 -6.38
N VAL A 289 -4.56 4.22 -6.45
CA VAL A 289 -3.73 4.90 -7.46
C VAL A 289 -3.04 6.12 -6.87
N ALA A 290 -1.75 6.31 -7.20
CA ALA A 290 -1.02 7.53 -6.83
C ALA A 290 -1.70 8.76 -7.45
N THR A 291 -1.82 9.83 -6.67
CA THR A 291 -2.43 11.09 -7.12
C THR A 291 -1.65 11.71 -8.29
N SER A 292 -0.34 11.50 -8.32
CA SER A 292 0.57 11.95 -9.38
C SER A 292 0.42 11.16 -10.69
N ASN A 293 -0.18 9.93 -10.66
CA ASN A 293 -0.33 9.10 -11.86
C ASN A 293 -1.54 9.53 -12.71
N GLY A 294 -1.44 10.69 -13.37
CA GLY A 294 -2.49 11.25 -14.22
C GLY A 294 -3.00 10.31 -15.32
N PRO A 295 -2.12 9.63 -16.09
CA PRO A 295 -2.55 8.69 -17.12
C PRO A 295 -3.43 7.54 -16.59
N ALA A 296 -3.05 6.93 -15.45
CA ALA A 296 -3.83 5.87 -14.84
C ALA A 296 -5.15 6.39 -14.27
N ARG A 297 -5.14 7.55 -13.60
CA ARG A 297 -6.36 8.18 -13.08
C ARG A 297 -7.37 8.45 -14.19
N GLY A 298 -6.94 9.05 -15.31
CA GLY A 298 -7.82 9.28 -16.45
C GLY A 298 -8.37 7.99 -17.06
N LEU A 299 -7.60 6.89 -17.04
CA LEU A 299 -8.09 5.57 -17.43
C LEU A 299 -9.24 5.10 -16.51
N TYR A 300 -9.03 5.16 -15.20
CA TYR A 300 -10.02 4.71 -14.21
C TYR A 300 -11.29 5.57 -14.20
N GLU A 301 -11.15 6.89 -14.30
CA GLU A 301 -12.30 7.81 -14.39
C GLU A 301 -13.19 7.51 -15.61
N ARG A 302 -12.58 7.24 -16.78
CA ARG A 302 -13.32 6.81 -17.99
C ARG A 302 -13.97 5.43 -17.81
N ALA A 303 -13.35 4.53 -17.05
CA ALA A 303 -13.95 3.24 -16.70
C ALA A 303 -15.05 3.36 -15.63
N GLY A 304 -15.25 4.54 -15.05
CA GLY A 304 -16.32 4.86 -14.10
C GLY A 304 -15.95 4.75 -12.65
N PHE A 305 -14.68 4.64 -12.35
CA PHE A 305 -14.21 4.73 -10.96
C PHE A 305 -14.38 6.16 -10.41
N ARG A 306 -14.68 6.26 -9.12
CA ARG A 306 -14.84 7.52 -8.39
C ARG A 306 -14.11 7.45 -7.06
N ASP A 307 -13.67 8.61 -6.56
CA ASP A 307 -12.99 8.73 -5.27
C ASP A 307 -13.88 8.27 -4.10
N ARG A 308 -13.30 7.50 -3.19
CA ARG A 308 -13.93 7.04 -1.95
C ARG A 308 -13.14 7.45 -0.72
N SER A 309 -11.82 7.34 -0.76
CA SER A 309 -10.94 7.60 0.37
C SER A 309 -9.52 7.96 -0.07
N THR A 310 -8.70 8.36 0.89
CA THR A 310 -7.29 8.69 0.67
C THR A 310 -6.40 7.77 1.49
N PHE A 311 -5.25 7.41 0.91
CA PHE A 311 -4.15 6.74 1.60
C PHE A 311 -2.91 7.61 1.54
N VAL A 312 -2.06 7.49 2.53
CA VAL A 312 -0.73 8.10 2.56
C VAL A 312 0.30 7.00 2.38
N ILE A 313 1.10 7.13 1.33
CA ILE A 313 2.33 6.38 1.17
C ILE A 313 3.47 7.35 1.41
N ALA A 314 4.36 7.02 2.33
CA ALA A 314 5.49 7.86 2.64
C ALA A 314 6.74 7.04 2.93
N ARG A 315 7.91 7.58 2.60
CA ARG A 315 9.20 6.97 2.85
C ARG A 315 10.22 8.01 3.34
N ALA A 316 10.97 7.64 4.37
CA ALA A 316 12.20 8.33 4.74
C ALA A 316 13.34 7.32 4.86
N ASP A 317 14.43 7.57 4.15
CA ASP A 317 15.68 6.82 4.30
C ASP A 317 16.41 7.28 5.57
N ARG A 318 17.34 6.46 6.09
CA ARG A 318 18.08 6.73 7.35
C ARG A 318 18.74 8.11 7.35
N ASP A 319 19.44 8.48 6.29
CA ASP A 319 20.15 9.74 6.19
C ASP A 319 19.21 10.95 6.23
N ALA A 320 18.05 10.85 5.59
CA ALA A 320 17.03 11.90 5.62
C ALA A 320 16.47 12.09 7.04
N ARG A 321 16.30 11.01 7.81
CA ARG A 321 15.81 11.04 9.19
C ARG A 321 16.83 11.66 10.15
N LEU A 322 18.11 11.31 10.01
CA LEU A 322 19.18 11.84 10.86
C LEU A 322 19.39 13.35 10.66
N ASN A 323 19.14 13.87 9.46
CA ASN A 323 19.29 15.30 9.15
C ASN A 323 18.10 16.16 9.59
N THR A 324 16.95 15.57 9.86
CA THR A 324 15.71 16.33 10.17
C THR A 324 15.17 16.11 11.58
N TYR A 325 15.57 15.01 12.23
CA TYR A 325 15.08 14.65 13.55
C TYR A 325 16.12 14.94 14.64
N GLU A 326 16.03 16.10 15.32
CA GLU A 326 16.65 16.30 16.63
C GLU A 326 15.63 15.87 17.71
N PRO A 327 15.94 14.84 18.53
CA PRO A 327 15.04 14.46 19.62
C PRO A 327 14.91 15.62 20.60
N ARG A 328 13.69 16.12 20.80
CA ARG A 328 13.38 17.13 21.80
C ARG A 328 13.74 16.57 23.19
N GLY A 329 14.93 16.94 23.73
CA GLY A 329 15.28 16.63 25.11
C GLY A 329 16.68 16.09 25.38
N SER A 330 17.62 16.04 24.45
CA SER A 330 19.02 15.75 24.79
C SER A 330 19.73 17.06 25.21
N THR A 331 19.69 17.39 26.49
CA THR A 331 20.66 18.31 27.07
C THR A 331 22.03 17.62 27.06
N HIS A 332 22.80 17.84 26.01
CA HIS A 332 24.21 17.52 26.02
C HIS A 332 24.90 18.40 27.07
N ALA A 333 25.20 17.83 28.23
CA ALA A 333 26.23 18.36 29.10
C ALA A 333 27.58 18.21 28.38
N SER A 334 28.02 19.31 27.75
CA SER A 334 29.37 19.43 27.19
C SER A 334 30.39 19.45 28.32
N GLY A 335 30.87 18.24 28.70
CA GLY A 335 32.04 18.06 29.54
C GLY A 335 33.28 18.15 28.68
N ALA A 336 33.89 19.32 28.60
CA ALA A 336 35.22 19.51 28.04
C ALA A 336 36.25 18.72 28.84
N LEU A 337 36.68 17.56 28.36
CA LEU A 337 37.87 16.86 28.83
C LEU A 337 39.06 17.32 27.98
N ASN A 338 39.75 18.31 28.55
CA ASN A 338 41.09 18.76 28.15
C ASN A 338 42.08 17.59 28.35
N ARG A 339 42.51 16.93 27.26
CA ARG A 339 43.67 16.01 27.31
C ARG A 339 44.89 16.72 26.73
N THR A 340 45.71 17.16 27.67
CA THR A 340 47.11 17.58 27.46
C THR A 340 47.88 16.44 26.82
N VAL A 341 48.46 16.67 25.66
CA VAL A 341 49.42 15.76 25.00
C VAL A 341 50.77 15.96 25.67
N GLY A 342 51.20 14.98 26.46
CA GLY A 342 52.57 14.86 26.96
C GLY A 342 53.45 14.18 25.90
N SER A 343 54.39 14.92 25.37
CA SER A 343 55.51 14.42 24.59
C SER A 343 56.45 13.62 25.45
N VAL A 344 56.89 12.43 25.00
CA VAL A 344 58.07 11.71 25.51
C VAL A 344 59.03 11.46 24.36
N PRO A 345 60.31 11.84 24.47
CA PRO A 345 61.33 11.59 23.45
C PRO A 345 62.06 10.26 23.67
N ARG A 346 62.52 9.68 22.56
CA ARG A 346 63.43 8.59 22.24
C ARG A 346 62.83 7.22 22.01
#